data_49a86dc1ab71bd2fccc952d61ee1b625
#
_entry.id   49a86dc1ab71bd2fccc952d61ee1b625
#
_cell.length_a   1.000
_cell.length_b   1.000
_cell.length_c   1.000
_cell.angle_alpha   90.00
_cell.angle_beta   90.00
_cell.angle_gamma   90.00
#
_symmetry.space_group_name_H-M   'P 1'
#
loop_
_entity.id
_entity.type
_entity.pdbx_description
1 polymer ?
#
loop_
_entity_poly.entity_id
_entity_poly.type
_entity_poly.pdbx_seq_one_letter_code
_entity_poly.pdbx_strand_id
1 'polypeptide(L)'
;MNARRLLLIASALLATYALGGGVLQGRAQYPAWGLIGPAEFPAYHAAMEAGLVRVFIPFAMLSALLSVGVLVWRPAGVSRALAAVAVLLNAVLIGVTVFVFLPIQGGLNVAQSAEAIEKLVRYDVLRTVPGLLLLVTHAAMLAQMGAGRPDASRNL
;
A
#
# COMPACT_ATOMS: atom_id res chain seq x y z
N MET A 1 9.76 -15.94 -18.96
CA MET A 1 9.93 -14.92 -17.89
C MET A 1 10.47 -15.66 -16.68
N ASN A 2 11.54 -15.20 -16.01
CA ASN A 2 12.10 -15.91 -14.85
C ASN A 2 11.38 -15.48 -13.54
N ALA A 3 11.47 -16.32 -12.50
CA ALA A 3 10.79 -16.12 -11.22
C ALA A 3 11.10 -14.75 -10.56
N ARG A 4 12.34 -14.26 -10.68
CA ARG A 4 12.75 -12.96 -10.11
C ARG A 4 12.01 -11.79 -10.76
N ARG A 5 11.76 -11.83 -12.06
CA ARG A 5 10.99 -10.80 -12.79
C ARG A 5 9.51 -10.85 -12.39
N LEU A 6 8.95 -12.05 -12.27
CA LEU A 6 7.58 -12.24 -11.79
C LEU A 6 7.41 -11.67 -10.37
N LEU A 7 8.37 -11.91 -9.49
CA LEU A 7 8.37 -11.39 -8.12
C LEU A 7 8.28 -9.86 -8.08
N LEU A 8 9.12 -9.17 -8.88
CA LEU A 8 9.09 -7.71 -8.95
C LEU A 8 7.77 -7.18 -9.53
N ILE A 9 7.26 -7.80 -10.60
CA ILE A 9 5.98 -7.41 -11.22
C ILE A 9 4.83 -7.60 -10.21
N ALA A 10 4.77 -8.75 -9.54
CA ALA A 10 3.75 -9.03 -8.54
C ALA A 10 3.82 -8.03 -7.36
N SER A 11 5.02 -7.72 -6.87
CA SER A 11 5.24 -6.70 -5.84
C SER A 11 4.71 -5.32 -6.28
N ALA A 12 5.01 -4.90 -7.51
CA ALA A 12 4.55 -3.62 -8.06
C ALA A 12 3.00 -3.57 -8.20
N LEU A 13 2.39 -4.64 -8.71
CA LEU A 13 0.93 -4.72 -8.87
C LEU A 13 0.22 -4.64 -7.51
N LEU A 14 0.71 -5.37 -6.50
CA LEU A 14 0.13 -5.35 -5.17
C LEU A 14 0.35 -4.02 -4.45
N ALA A 15 1.49 -3.38 -4.64
CA ALA A 15 1.74 -2.02 -4.14
C ALA A 15 0.76 -1.00 -4.76
N THR A 16 0.49 -1.13 -6.07
CA THR A 16 -0.49 -0.29 -6.79
C THR A 16 -1.91 -0.52 -6.26
N TYR A 17 -2.29 -1.79 -6.06
CA TYR A 17 -3.57 -2.15 -5.44
C TYR A 17 -3.73 -1.55 -4.04
N ALA A 18 -2.71 -1.70 -3.19
CA ALA A 18 -2.71 -1.16 -1.83
C ALA A 18 -2.81 0.38 -1.81
N LEU A 19 -2.08 1.06 -2.70
CA LEU A 19 -2.18 2.51 -2.85
C LEU A 19 -3.57 2.93 -3.29
N GLY A 20 -4.15 2.27 -4.32
CA GLY A 20 -5.49 2.58 -4.83
C GLY A 20 -6.56 2.42 -3.75
N GLY A 21 -6.53 1.32 -3.00
CA GLY A 21 -7.44 1.09 -1.87
C GLY A 21 -7.27 2.13 -0.75
N GLY A 22 -6.03 2.49 -0.40
CA GLY A 22 -5.74 3.54 0.58
C GLY A 22 -6.26 4.91 0.15
N VAL A 23 -6.03 5.31 -1.10
CA VAL A 23 -6.54 6.58 -1.65
C VAL A 23 -8.07 6.60 -1.66
N LEU A 24 -8.72 5.51 -2.07
CA LEU A 24 -10.18 5.40 -2.05
C LEU A 24 -10.71 5.56 -0.62
N GLN A 25 -10.08 4.92 0.35
CA GLN A 25 -10.45 5.03 1.75
C GLN A 25 -10.29 6.46 2.26
N GLY A 26 -9.16 7.09 2.04
CA GLY A 26 -8.86 8.45 2.52
C GLY A 26 -9.69 9.53 1.86
N ARG A 27 -9.95 9.41 0.55
CA ARG A 27 -10.60 10.47 -0.23
C ARG A 27 -12.10 10.31 -0.40
N ALA A 28 -12.64 9.10 -0.30
CA ALA A 28 -14.06 8.85 -0.47
C ALA A 28 -14.73 8.30 0.80
N GLN A 29 -14.15 7.27 1.42
CA GLN A 29 -14.81 6.60 2.54
C GLN A 29 -14.80 7.44 3.82
N TYR A 30 -13.65 7.94 4.27
CA TYR A 30 -13.57 8.72 5.51
C TYR A 30 -14.47 9.97 5.48
N PRO A 31 -14.48 10.81 4.43
CA PRO A 31 -15.43 11.93 4.36
C PRO A 31 -16.90 11.50 4.39
N ALA A 32 -17.24 10.38 3.74
CA ALA A 32 -18.61 9.88 3.71
C ALA A 32 -19.09 9.36 5.07
N TRP A 33 -18.20 9.00 5.99
CA TRP A 33 -18.57 8.53 7.32
C TRP A 33 -19.29 9.59 8.15
N GLY A 34 -19.02 10.87 7.90
CA GLY A 34 -19.75 11.97 8.54
C GLY A 34 -21.23 12.08 8.14
N LEU A 35 -21.65 11.39 7.08
CA LEU A 35 -23.02 11.37 6.58
C LEU A 35 -23.85 10.22 7.17
N ILE A 36 -23.23 9.29 7.90
CA ILE A 36 -23.92 8.15 8.52
C ILE A 36 -24.48 8.59 9.87
N GLY A 37 -25.68 8.16 10.20
CA GLY A 37 -26.28 8.44 11.50
C GLY A 37 -25.45 7.85 12.66
N PRO A 38 -25.32 8.56 13.81
CA PRO A 38 -24.50 8.08 14.93
C PRO A 38 -24.94 6.73 15.49
N ALA A 39 -26.22 6.39 15.39
CA ALA A 39 -26.77 5.12 15.88
C ALA A 39 -26.37 3.93 14.98
N GLU A 40 -26.29 4.14 13.68
CA GLU A 40 -25.98 3.12 12.69
C GLU A 40 -24.48 2.97 12.46
N PHE A 41 -23.69 4.00 12.80
CA PHE A 41 -22.27 4.08 12.47
C PHE A 41 -21.45 2.91 13.03
N PRO A 42 -21.57 2.48 14.30
CA PRO A 42 -20.75 1.39 14.84
C PRO A 42 -20.94 0.09 14.08
N ALA A 43 -22.20 -0.27 13.74
CA ALA A 43 -22.50 -1.48 12.99
C ALA A 43 -21.95 -1.40 11.56
N TYR A 44 -22.11 -0.26 10.90
CA TYR A 44 -21.55 -0.01 9.58
C TYR A 44 -20.01 -0.11 9.60
N HIS A 45 -19.35 0.55 10.56
CA HIS A 45 -17.90 0.58 10.67
C HIS A 45 -17.31 -0.81 10.90
N ALA A 46 -17.90 -1.58 11.82
CA ALA A 46 -17.48 -2.96 12.08
C ALA A 46 -17.63 -3.88 10.86
N ALA A 47 -18.72 -3.76 10.11
CA ALA A 47 -18.94 -4.53 8.89
C ALA A 47 -17.93 -4.18 7.79
N MET A 48 -17.63 -2.88 7.63
CA MET A 48 -16.64 -2.40 6.67
C MET A 48 -15.23 -2.82 7.06
N GLU A 49 -14.86 -2.70 8.34
CA GLU A 49 -13.54 -3.12 8.85
C GLU A 49 -13.32 -4.63 8.60
N ALA A 50 -14.32 -5.47 8.88
CA ALA A 50 -14.27 -6.89 8.56
C ALA A 50 -14.05 -7.16 7.07
N GLY A 51 -14.65 -6.37 6.19
CA GLY A 51 -14.41 -6.39 4.74
C GLY A 51 -12.98 -6.04 4.37
N LEU A 52 -12.45 -4.95 4.92
CA LEU A 52 -11.08 -4.50 4.68
C LEU A 52 -10.05 -5.54 5.14
N VAL A 53 -10.24 -6.14 6.31
CA VAL A 53 -9.36 -7.19 6.82
C VAL A 53 -9.29 -8.39 5.87
N ARG A 54 -10.40 -8.75 5.23
CA ARG A 54 -10.46 -9.90 4.30
C ARG A 54 -9.89 -9.59 2.92
N VAL A 55 -10.15 -8.39 2.40
CA VAL A 55 -9.87 -8.06 0.98
C VAL A 55 -8.62 -7.21 0.83
N PHE A 56 -8.31 -6.32 1.78
CA PHE A 56 -7.22 -5.34 1.61
C PHE A 56 -5.95 -5.76 2.35
N ILE A 57 -6.05 -6.12 3.63
CA ILE A 57 -4.89 -6.39 4.49
C ILE A 57 -4.01 -7.52 3.96
N PRO A 58 -4.52 -8.69 3.50
CA PRO A 58 -3.67 -9.77 3.00
C PRO A 58 -2.82 -9.33 1.81
N PHE A 59 -3.37 -8.56 0.89
CA PHE A 59 -2.64 -8.09 -0.30
C PHE A 59 -1.61 -7.00 0.04
N ALA A 60 -1.92 -6.10 0.97
CA ALA A 60 -0.96 -5.13 1.47
C ALA A 60 0.23 -5.80 2.17
N MET A 61 -0.03 -6.79 3.03
CA MET A 61 1.01 -7.58 3.69
C MET A 61 1.83 -8.39 2.68
N LEU A 62 1.18 -9.01 1.69
CA LEU A 62 1.87 -9.73 0.62
C LEU A 62 2.76 -8.80 -0.21
N SER A 63 2.32 -7.57 -0.50
CA SER A 63 3.18 -6.55 -1.16
C SER A 63 4.47 -6.30 -0.37
N ALA A 64 4.37 -6.14 0.95
CA ALA A 64 5.53 -5.94 1.81
C ALA A 64 6.47 -7.16 1.80
N LEU A 65 5.93 -8.38 1.92
CA LEU A 65 6.70 -9.61 1.85
C LEU A 65 7.41 -9.79 0.50
N LEU A 66 6.71 -9.52 -0.60
CA LEU A 66 7.30 -9.58 -1.94
C LEU A 66 8.40 -8.52 -2.14
N SER A 67 8.28 -7.33 -1.53
CA SER A 67 9.34 -6.32 -1.56
C SER A 67 10.61 -6.80 -0.85
N VAL A 68 10.48 -7.52 0.28
CA VAL A 68 11.61 -8.21 0.93
C VAL A 68 12.17 -9.30 0.00
N GLY A 69 11.32 -10.08 -0.64
CA GLY A 69 11.72 -11.08 -1.63
C GLY A 69 12.51 -10.46 -2.80
N VAL A 70 12.07 -9.29 -3.30
CA VAL A 70 12.80 -8.53 -4.34
C VAL A 70 14.17 -8.07 -3.84
N LEU A 71 14.30 -7.62 -2.59
CA LEU A 71 15.59 -7.21 -2.02
C LEU A 71 16.59 -8.38 -1.97
N VAL A 72 16.12 -9.57 -1.59
CA VAL A 72 16.95 -10.79 -1.46
C VAL A 72 17.22 -11.42 -2.83
N TRP A 73 16.20 -11.50 -3.67
CA TRP A 73 16.22 -12.20 -4.97
C TRP A 73 16.01 -11.25 -6.15
N ARG A 74 16.63 -10.10 -6.13
CA ARG A 74 16.42 -9.09 -7.16
C ARG A 74 16.75 -9.60 -8.59
N PRO A 75 16.00 -9.13 -9.60
CA PRO A 75 16.35 -9.33 -11.01
C PRO A 75 17.70 -8.69 -11.33
N ALA A 76 18.42 -9.25 -12.32
CA ALA A 76 19.63 -8.62 -12.84
C ALA A 76 19.31 -7.21 -13.37
N GLY A 77 20.23 -6.26 -13.14
CA GLY A 77 20.08 -4.85 -13.52
C GLY A 77 19.30 -3.99 -12.51
N VAL A 78 18.53 -4.57 -11.59
CA VAL A 78 17.78 -3.82 -10.58
C VAL A 78 18.68 -3.37 -9.44
N SER A 79 18.64 -2.09 -9.05
CA SER A 79 19.41 -1.52 -7.95
C SER A 79 19.02 -2.13 -6.60
N ARG A 80 20.02 -2.50 -5.78
CA ARG A 80 19.79 -2.95 -4.39
C ARG A 80 19.26 -1.81 -3.52
N ALA A 81 19.72 -0.59 -3.78
CA ALA A 81 19.24 0.59 -3.04
C ALA A 81 17.76 0.83 -3.25
N LEU A 82 17.25 0.75 -4.49
CA LEU A 82 15.81 0.88 -4.76
C LEU A 82 15.00 -0.24 -4.09
N ALA A 83 15.50 -1.48 -4.10
CA ALA A 83 14.82 -2.57 -3.43
C ALA A 83 14.77 -2.36 -1.90
N ALA A 84 15.86 -1.83 -1.29
CA ALA A 84 15.88 -1.48 0.13
C ALA A 84 14.92 -0.31 0.45
N VAL A 85 14.84 0.70 -0.41
CA VAL A 85 13.87 1.81 -0.29
C VAL A 85 12.43 1.28 -0.35
N ALA A 86 12.12 0.33 -1.24
CA ALA A 86 10.78 -0.27 -1.28
C ALA A 86 10.42 -1.00 0.02
N VAL A 87 11.35 -1.73 0.62
CA VAL A 87 11.15 -2.39 1.93
C VAL A 87 10.93 -1.34 3.03
N LEU A 88 11.75 -0.28 3.07
CA LEU A 88 11.60 0.80 4.05
C LEU A 88 10.24 1.49 3.94
N LEU A 89 9.81 1.83 2.71
CA LEU A 89 8.50 2.47 2.49
C LEU A 89 7.34 1.57 2.92
N ASN A 90 7.40 0.25 2.68
CA ASN A 90 6.41 -0.69 3.23
C ASN A 90 6.43 -0.72 4.76
N ALA A 91 7.60 -0.70 5.39
CA ALA A 91 7.72 -0.63 6.85
C ALA A 91 7.10 0.66 7.41
N VAL A 92 7.33 1.81 6.75
CA VAL A 92 6.69 3.08 7.11
C VAL A 92 5.17 2.99 7.00
N LEU A 93 4.64 2.44 5.88
CA LEU A 93 3.20 2.27 5.67
C LEU A 93 2.55 1.38 6.74
N ILE A 94 3.21 0.27 7.10
CA ILE A 94 2.76 -0.61 8.18
C ILE A 94 2.82 0.12 9.52
N GLY A 95 3.92 0.79 9.82
CA GLY A 95 4.09 1.53 11.07
C GLY A 95 3.02 2.63 11.23
N VAL A 96 2.82 3.44 10.20
CA VAL A 96 1.76 4.47 10.19
C VAL A 96 0.37 3.83 10.41
N THR A 97 0.10 2.72 9.75
CA THR A 97 -1.19 2.03 9.92
C THR A 97 -1.36 1.54 11.36
N VAL A 98 -0.36 0.86 11.91
CA VAL A 98 -0.45 0.25 13.25
C VAL A 98 -0.47 1.30 14.36
N PHE A 99 0.38 2.33 14.29
CA PHE A 99 0.57 3.26 15.38
C PHE A 99 -0.28 4.54 15.28
N VAL A 100 -0.82 4.86 14.09
CA VAL A 100 -1.64 6.05 13.89
C VAL A 100 -3.08 5.68 13.57
N PHE A 101 -3.32 4.86 12.54
CA PHE A 101 -4.67 4.61 12.04
C PHE A 101 -5.46 3.62 12.89
N LEU A 102 -4.86 2.48 13.29
CA LEU A 102 -5.59 1.48 14.09
C LEU A 102 -6.08 2.03 15.44
N PRO A 103 -5.32 2.84 16.21
CA PRO A 103 -5.84 3.42 17.45
C PRO A 103 -7.03 4.36 17.21
N ILE A 104 -7.02 5.17 16.14
CA ILE A 104 -8.12 6.07 15.81
C ILE A 104 -9.36 5.26 15.39
N GLN A 105 -9.19 4.26 14.53
CA GLN A 105 -10.29 3.42 14.07
C GLN A 105 -10.88 2.55 15.18
N GLY A 106 -10.06 2.07 16.13
CA GLY A 106 -10.53 1.33 17.29
C GLY A 106 -11.55 2.11 18.15
N GLY A 107 -11.36 3.42 18.29
CA GLY A 107 -12.34 4.30 18.95
C GLY A 107 -13.67 4.40 18.17
N LEU A 108 -13.62 4.35 16.86
CA LEU A 108 -14.81 4.44 16.00
C LEU A 108 -15.69 3.17 16.01
N ASN A 109 -15.17 2.04 16.46
CA ASN A 109 -15.96 0.83 16.70
C ASN A 109 -16.95 0.97 17.87
N VAL A 110 -16.72 1.94 18.76
CA VAL A 110 -17.57 2.19 19.93
C VAL A 110 -18.61 3.26 19.63
N ALA A 111 -18.16 4.37 19.06
CA ALA A 111 -19.01 5.51 18.75
C ALA A 111 -18.46 6.33 17.58
N GLN A 112 -19.37 6.94 16.81
CA GLN A 112 -18.98 7.91 15.79
C GLN A 112 -18.34 9.15 16.46
N SER A 113 -17.21 9.58 15.92
CA SER A 113 -16.52 10.80 16.34
C SER A 113 -16.11 11.63 15.12
N ALA A 114 -16.70 12.81 14.98
CA ALA A 114 -16.34 13.74 13.91
C ALA A 114 -14.85 14.12 13.96
N GLU A 115 -14.31 14.32 15.18
CA GLU A 115 -12.89 14.63 15.39
C GLU A 115 -11.98 13.47 14.93
N ALA A 116 -12.36 12.22 15.24
CA ALA A 116 -11.61 11.05 14.82
C ALA A 116 -11.62 10.89 13.29
N ILE A 117 -12.78 11.11 12.67
CA ILE A 117 -12.93 11.07 11.19
C ILE A 117 -12.08 12.17 10.54
N GLU A 118 -12.11 13.40 11.07
CA GLU A 118 -11.28 14.50 10.57
C GLU A 118 -9.77 14.19 10.70
N LYS A 119 -9.35 13.58 11.81
CA LYS A 119 -7.96 13.12 11.99
C LYS A 119 -7.56 12.09 10.93
N LEU A 120 -8.42 11.12 10.64
CA LEU A 120 -8.17 10.12 9.58
C LEU A 120 -8.00 10.77 8.21
N VAL A 121 -8.87 11.72 7.85
CA VAL A 121 -8.77 12.48 6.60
C VAL A 121 -7.47 13.28 6.53
N ARG A 122 -7.12 13.99 7.59
CA ARG A 122 -5.91 14.83 7.66
C ARG A 122 -4.64 13.98 7.61
N TYR A 123 -4.62 12.86 8.31
CA TYR A 123 -3.44 11.98 8.40
C TYR A 123 -3.28 11.04 7.20
N ASP A 124 -4.26 11.00 6.29
CA ASP A 124 -4.17 10.16 5.09
C ASP A 124 -2.92 10.45 4.25
N VAL A 125 -2.41 11.68 4.27
CA VAL A 125 -1.14 12.06 3.63
C VAL A 125 0.04 11.20 4.10
N LEU A 126 0.02 10.73 5.36
CA LEU A 126 1.07 9.88 5.93
C LEU A 126 1.12 8.49 5.28
N ARG A 127 0.05 8.06 4.62
CA ARG A 127 -0.01 6.82 3.82
C ARG A 127 0.09 7.10 2.32
N THR A 128 -0.58 8.14 1.85
CA THR A 128 -0.61 8.48 0.43
C THR A 128 0.77 8.84 -0.10
N VAL A 129 1.55 9.66 0.62
CA VAL A 129 2.90 10.05 0.16
C VAL A 129 3.87 8.88 0.11
N PRO A 130 4.06 8.07 1.17
CA PRO A 130 4.92 6.89 1.07
C PRO A 130 4.42 5.86 0.05
N GLY A 131 3.10 5.73 -0.13
CA GLY A 131 2.52 4.86 -1.15
C GLY A 131 2.86 5.30 -2.57
N LEU A 132 2.80 6.60 -2.87
CA LEU A 132 3.23 7.16 -4.16
C LEU A 132 4.73 6.97 -4.38
N LEU A 133 5.55 7.21 -3.36
CA LEU A 133 7.00 6.99 -3.44
C LEU A 133 7.32 5.51 -3.67
N LEU A 134 6.57 4.60 -3.07
CA LEU A 134 6.69 3.16 -3.29
C LEU A 134 6.35 2.79 -4.74
N LEU A 135 5.29 3.38 -5.31
CA LEU A 135 4.92 3.19 -6.71
C LEU A 135 6.03 3.68 -7.66
N VAL A 136 6.56 4.89 -7.44
CA VAL A 136 7.68 5.45 -8.22
C VAL A 136 8.92 4.56 -8.10
N THR A 137 9.22 4.05 -6.91
CA THR A 137 10.34 3.13 -6.67
C THR A 137 10.17 1.83 -7.47
N HIS A 138 8.97 1.24 -7.49
CA HIS A 138 8.69 0.06 -8.31
C HIS A 138 8.79 0.36 -9.80
N ALA A 139 8.27 1.49 -10.27
CA ALA A 139 8.39 1.91 -11.66
C ALA A 139 9.86 2.05 -12.08
N ALA A 140 10.71 2.66 -11.24
CA ALA A 140 12.15 2.77 -11.50
C ALA A 140 12.82 1.38 -11.58
N MET A 141 12.48 0.45 -10.67
CA MET A 141 13.01 -0.92 -10.72
C MET A 141 12.56 -1.67 -11.97
N LEU A 142 11.31 -1.50 -12.42
CA LEU A 142 10.79 -2.11 -13.65
C LEU A 142 11.49 -1.54 -14.88
N ALA A 143 11.75 -0.23 -14.93
CA ALA A 143 12.52 0.42 -16.01
C ALA A 143 13.95 -0.13 -16.09
N GLN A 144 14.65 -0.26 -14.95
CA GLN A 144 15.98 -0.86 -14.90
C GLN A 144 15.98 -2.32 -15.39
N MET A 145 14.97 -3.09 -15.02
CA MET A 145 14.81 -4.49 -15.48
C MET A 145 14.60 -4.57 -17.00
N GLY A 146 13.94 -3.57 -17.60
CA GLY A 146 13.76 -3.47 -19.07
C GLY A 146 15.04 -3.09 -19.79
N ALA A 147 15.80 -2.12 -19.29
CA ALA A 147 17.05 -1.63 -19.88
C ALA A 147 18.18 -2.66 -19.86
N GLY A 148 18.17 -3.61 -18.93
CA GLY A 148 19.17 -4.68 -18.83
C GLY A 148 18.98 -5.84 -19.83
N ARG A 149 18.09 -5.72 -20.82
CA ARG A 149 17.98 -6.70 -21.92
C ARG A 149 19.08 -6.41 -22.96
N PRO A 150 19.97 -7.39 -23.28
CA PRO A 150 20.81 -7.27 -24.47
C PRO A 150 19.90 -7.12 -25.69
N ASP A 151 20.21 -6.15 -26.52
CA ASP A 151 19.49 -5.89 -27.78
C ASP A 151 19.68 -7.11 -28.68
N ALA A 152 18.64 -7.95 -28.81
CA ALA A 152 18.67 -9.15 -29.65
C ALA A 152 18.78 -8.79 -31.15
N SER A 153 18.64 -7.50 -31.50
CA SER A 153 18.72 -6.99 -32.88
C SER A 153 20.13 -6.67 -33.35
N ARG A 154 21.16 -6.75 -32.48
CA ARG A 154 22.56 -6.45 -32.88
C ARG A 154 23.32 -7.61 -33.52
N ASN A 155 22.70 -8.80 -33.69
CA ASN A 155 23.31 -9.97 -34.24
C ASN A 155 22.64 -10.47 -35.54
N LEU A 156 22.03 -9.56 -36.31
CA LEU A 156 21.54 -9.83 -37.67
C LEU A 156 22.35 -9.07 -38.71
#